data_78ad532b5cb3341c04fee0cd4ef8cc8e
#
_entry.id   78ad532b5cb3341c04fee0cd4ef8cc8e
#
_cell.length_a   1.000
_cell.length_b   1.000
_cell.length_c   1.000
_cell.angle_alpha   90.00
_cell.angle_beta   90.00
_cell.angle_gamma   90.00
#
_symmetry.space_group_name_H-M   'P 1'
#
loop_
_entity.id
_entity.type
_entity.pdbx_description
1 polymer ?
#
loop_
_entity_poly.entity_id
_entity_poly.type
_entity_poly.pdbx_seq_one_letter_code
_entity_poly.pdbx_strand_id
1 'polypeptide(L)'
;MKTIASLPGLRYDLIMRFAVLAFGLVIGFAGADLRAQGEPMLVPDVVDYNKLLPLMPEPPAGWKADKPEGSTMDVSGFKLTNVHRDYQKGEGDKVPSAAISILDSAANPDYVAATTAAWSFKSDTIEGYSKPVTIDGNPGFEAYEIEGKHSTLWVMVAKRYFVQIELQGADPKELQDWIKRVDLKKLAEIKS
;
A
#
# COMPACT_ATOMS: atom_id res chain seq x y z
N MET A 1 48.33 20.95 3.39
CA MET A 1 46.89 21.11 3.47
C MET A 1 46.29 20.45 2.24
N LYS A 2 45.73 19.22 2.35
CA LYS A 2 45.06 18.54 1.25
C LYS A 2 43.55 18.60 1.52
N THR A 3 42.86 19.30 0.64
CA THR A 3 41.40 19.43 0.65
C THR A 3 40.78 18.08 0.28
N ILE A 4 40.00 17.48 1.18
CA ILE A 4 39.22 16.26 0.92
C ILE A 4 37.95 16.73 0.20
N ALA A 5 37.80 16.28 -1.05
CA ALA A 5 36.56 16.48 -1.81
C ALA A 5 35.44 15.67 -1.18
N SER A 6 34.33 16.30 -0.89
CA SER A 6 33.08 15.69 -0.43
C SER A 6 32.47 14.86 -1.57
N LEU A 7 32.26 13.59 -1.34
CA LEU A 7 31.45 12.72 -2.20
C LEU A 7 29.98 13.13 -2.12
N PRO A 8 29.24 13.20 -3.24
CA PRO A 8 27.82 13.52 -3.24
C PRO A 8 27.03 12.38 -2.58
N GLY A 9 26.04 12.76 -1.76
CA GLY A 9 25.25 11.93 -0.89
C GLY A 9 24.66 10.71 -1.59
N LEU A 10 25.00 9.56 -1.04
CA LEU A 10 24.36 8.31 -1.32
C LEU A 10 22.90 8.43 -0.85
N ARG A 11 21.96 8.28 -1.78
CA ARG A 11 20.53 8.37 -1.51
C ARG A 11 20.13 7.25 -0.55
N TYR A 12 20.00 7.57 0.72
CA TYR A 12 19.42 6.69 1.74
C TYR A 12 17.91 6.45 1.56
N ASP A 13 17.27 7.17 0.65
CA ASP A 13 15.83 7.12 0.41
C ASP A 13 15.32 5.81 -0.19
N LEU A 14 16.17 5.04 -0.87
CA LEU A 14 15.71 3.81 -1.54
C LEU A 14 15.55 2.62 -0.58
N ILE A 15 16.22 2.64 0.58
CA ILE A 15 16.20 1.51 1.53
C ILE A 15 15.04 1.62 2.53
N MET A 16 14.56 2.81 2.84
CA MET A 16 13.43 2.99 3.78
C MET A 16 12.06 2.70 3.16
N ARG A 17 11.91 2.75 1.85
CA ARG A 17 10.63 2.51 1.17
C ARG A 17 10.17 1.04 1.16
N PHE A 18 11.07 0.10 1.42
CA PHE A 18 10.74 -1.33 1.59
C PHE A 18 10.51 -1.77 3.04
N ALA A 19 10.80 -0.93 4.02
CA ALA A 19 10.77 -1.33 5.44
C ALA A 19 9.36 -1.34 6.06
N VAL A 20 8.36 -0.72 5.44
CA VAL A 20 6.98 -0.70 5.96
C VAL A 20 6.23 -2.02 5.73
N LEU A 21 6.74 -2.90 4.86
CA LEU A 21 6.19 -4.25 4.63
C LEU A 21 6.72 -5.33 5.58
N ALA A 22 7.69 -5.00 6.44
CA ALA A 22 8.25 -5.94 7.42
C ALA A 22 7.61 -5.75 8.81
N PHE A 23 6.28 -5.69 8.91
CA PHE A 23 5.63 -5.84 10.20
C PHE A 23 5.66 -7.31 10.62
N GLY A 24 6.48 -7.57 11.61
CA GLY A 24 6.89 -8.80 12.24
C GLY A 24 5.99 -10.02 12.08
N LEU A 25 6.44 -10.98 11.29
CA LEU A 25 6.00 -12.36 11.36
C LEU A 25 6.66 -13.03 12.58
N VAL A 26 6.09 -12.89 13.77
CA VAL A 26 6.38 -13.80 14.90
C VAL A 26 5.32 -14.88 14.88
N ILE A 27 5.58 -15.97 14.15
CA ILE A 27 4.77 -17.19 14.24
C ILE A 27 5.42 -18.08 15.30
N GLY A 28 4.81 -18.09 16.48
CA GLY A 28 5.03 -19.15 17.46
C GLY A 28 4.36 -20.44 16.99
N PHE A 29 5.13 -21.42 16.54
CA PHE A 29 4.64 -22.76 16.28
C PHE A 29 4.34 -23.46 17.60
N ALA A 30 3.07 -23.50 17.99
CA ALA A 30 2.57 -24.53 18.92
C ALA A 30 1.85 -25.58 18.07
N GLY A 31 2.43 -26.75 17.95
CA GLY A 31 1.87 -27.87 17.20
C GLY A 31 0.54 -28.33 17.80
N ALA A 32 -0.49 -28.38 16.96
CA ALA A 32 -1.66 -29.21 17.18
C ALA A 32 -2.04 -29.82 15.82
N ASP A 33 -1.77 -31.10 15.67
CA ASP A 33 -2.30 -31.93 14.58
C ASP A 33 -3.83 -31.97 14.68
N LEU A 34 -4.50 -31.12 13.91
CA LEU A 34 -5.92 -31.29 13.58
C LEU A 34 -6.03 -31.46 12.07
N ARG A 35 -5.97 -32.70 11.62
CA ARG A 35 -6.41 -33.12 10.30
C ARG A 35 -7.92 -32.90 10.18
N ALA A 36 -8.33 -31.68 9.91
CA ALA A 36 -9.61 -31.43 9.27
C ALA A 36 -9.38 -31.63 7.76
N GLN A 37 -9.88 -32.73 7.22
CA GLN A 37 -10.05 -32.92 5.79
C GLN A 37 -11.16 -31.96 5.31
N GLY A 38 -10.82 -30.67 5.21
CA GLY A 38 -11.60 -29.74 4.43
C GLY A 38 -11.24 -29.93 2.95
N GLU A 39 -12.26 -29.94 2.08
CA GLU A 39 -12.03 -29.87 0.63
C GLU A 39 -11.00 -28.77 0.34
N PRO A 40 -10.04 -28.99 -0.59
CA PRO A 40 -9.06 -27.98 -0.92
C PRO A 40 -9.81 -26.74 -1.42
N MET A 41 -9.80 -25.68 -0.62
CA MET A 41 -10.37 -24.41 -1.02
C MET A 41 -9.56 -23.92 -2.21
N LEU A 42 -10.20 -23.81 -3.39
CA LEU A 42 -9.57 -23.25 -4.58
C LEU A 42 -9.23 -21.78 -4.29
N VAL A 43 -7.98 -21.54 -3.93
CA VAL A 43 -7.46 -20.19 -3.73
C VAL A 43 -7.26 -19.55 -5.11
N PRO A 44 -7.90 -18.40 -5.39
CA PRO A 44 -7.71 -17.72 -6.67
C PRO A 44 -6.25 -17.35 -6.89
N ASP A 45 -5.77 -17.47 -8.12
CA ASP A 45 -4.45 -16.96 -8.47
C ASP A 45 -4.44 -15.43 -8.53
N VAL A 46 -3.27 -14.82 -8.39
CA VAL A 46 -3.09 -13.38 -8.55
C VAL A 46 -3.18 -12.98 -10.01
N VAL A 47 -3.61 -11.76 -10.29
CA VAL A 47 -3.63 -11.23 -11.67
C VAL A 47 -2.22 -10.81 -12.10
N ASP A 48 -1.98 -10.84 -13.40
CA ASP A 48 -0.78 -10.25 -13.99
C ASP A 48 -0.76 -8.74 -13.75
N TYR A 49 0.40 -8.19 -13.34
CA TYR A 49 0.55 -6.77 -13.03
C TYR A 49 0.20 -5.86 -14.22
N ASN A 50 0.34 -6.33 -15.47
CA ASN A 50 -0.03 -5.58 -16.66
C ASN A 50 -1.53 -5.27 -16.73
N LYS A 51 -2.38 -6.05 -16.04
CA LYS A 51 -3.81 -5.76 -15.91
C LYS A 51 -4.09 -4.63 -14.90
N LEU A 52 -3.20 -4.43 -13.92
CA LEU A 52 -3.33 -3.42 -12.86
C LEU A 52 -2.65 -2.09 -13.20
N LEU A 53 -1.56 -2.09 -13.97
CA LEU A 53 -0.82 -0.88 -14.36
C LEU A 53 -1.71 0.22 -14.96
N PRO A 54 -2.71 -0.08 -15.83
CA PRO A 54 -3.59 0.95 -16.39
C PRO A 54 -4.53 1.63 -15.38
N LEU A 55 -4.59 1.13 -14.14
CA LEU A 55 -5.38 1.74 -13.06
C LEU A 55 -4.58 2.79 -12.27
N MET A 56 -3.27 2.90 -12.48
CA MET A 56 -2.46 3.94 -11.87
C MET A 56 -2.87 5.30 -12.44
N PRO A 57 -3.39 6.22 -11.60
CA PRO A 57 -3.96 7.46 -12.09
C PRO A 57 -2.89 8.42 -12.65
N GLU A 58 -3.30 9.28 -13.57
CA GLU A 58 -2.48 10.40 -14.00
C GLU A 58 -2.38 11.47 -12.90
N PRO A 59 -1.25 12.19 -12.81
CA PRO A 59 -1.03 13.18 -11.76
C PRO A 59 -2.05 14.33 -11.85
N PRO A 60 -2.52 14.86 -10.71
CA PRO A 60 -3.33 16.07 -10.69
C PRO A 60 -2.51 17.30 -11.14
N ALA A 61 -3.21 18.40 -11.44
CA ALA A 61 -2.55 19.66 -11.81
C ALA A 61 -1.51 20.10 -10.76
N GLY A 62 -0.32 20.45 -11.22
CA GLY A 62 0.81 20.85 -10.36
C GLY A 62 1.61 19.69 -9.76
N TRP A 63 1.23 18.43 -10.03
CA TRP A 63 1.98 17.25 -9.66
C TRP A 63 2.69 16.65 -10.88
N LYS A 64 3.83 16.04 -10.65
CA LYS A 64 4.54 15.17 -11.60
C LYS A 64 4.42 13.74 -11.11
N ALA A 65 4.49 12.77 -12.00
CA ALA A 65 4.47 11.37 -11.65
C ALA A 65 5.60 10.62 -12.34
N ASP A 66 6.14 9.64 -11.65
CA ASP A 66 7.04 8.68 -12.25
C ASP A 66 6.28 7.70 -13.15
N LYS A 67 7.02 6.92 -13.94
CA LYS A 67 6.42 5.81 -14.68
C LYS A 67 5.88 4.77 -13.70
N PRO A 68 4.64 4.27 -13.88
CA PRO A 68 4.13 3.22 -13.01
C PRO A 68 4.95 1.95 -13.18
N GLU A 69 5.18 1.25 -12.07
CA GLU A 69 5.92 0.01 -12.00
C GLU A 69 5.03 -1.13 -11.50
N GLY A 70 5.37 -2.37 -11.86
CA GLY A 70 4.61 -3.54 -11.43
C GLY A 70 5.47 -4.79 -11.37
N SER A 71 5.12 -5.69 -10.46
CA SER A 71 5.77 -6.98 -10.30
C SER A 71 4.81 -8.02 -9.77
N THR A 72 5.07 -9.28 -10.12
CA THR A 72 4.44 -10.44 -9.50
C THR A 72 5.53 -11.27 -8.83
N MET A 73 5.33 -11.61 -7.56
CA MET A 73 6.24 -12.44 -6.79
C MET A 73 5.57 -13.75 -6.41
N ASP A 74 6.35 -14.84 -6.46
CA ASP A 74 5.98 -16.15 -5.93
C ASP A 74 7.13 -16.63 -5.04
N VAL A 75 6.90 -16.67 -3.74
CA VAL A 75 7.89 -17.13 -2.77
C VAL A 75 7.26 -18.24 -1.94
N SER A 76 7.65 -19.47 -2.23
CA SER A 76 7.19 -20.67 -1.50
C SER A 76 5.66 -20.80 -1.41
N GLY A 77 4.96 -20.46 -2.50
CA GLY A 77 3.49 -20.51 -2.57
C GLY A 77 2.78 -19.25 -2.08
N PHE A 78 3.51 -18.28 -1.54
CA PHE A 78 2.99 -16.96 -1.24
C PHE A 78 3.09 -16.09 -2.49
N LYS A 79 1.97 -15.89 -3.17
CA LYS A 79 1.91 -15.10 -4.40
C LYS A 79 1.30 -13.73 -4.16
N LEU A 80 1.95 -12.71 -4.68
CA LEU A 80 1.49 -11.33 -4.67
C LEU A 80 1.76 -10.68 -6.02
N THR A 81 0.83 -9.86 -6.48
CA THR A 81 1.07 -8.90 -7.55
C THR A 81 0.94 -7.49 -6.99
N ASN A 82 1.91 -6.65 -7.27
CA ASN A 82 1.92 -5.26 -6.86
C ASN A 82 2.15 -4.36 -8.06
N VAL A 83 1.42 -3.24 -8.11
CA VAL A 83 1.73 -2.09 -8.98
C VAL A 83 1.80 -0.84 -8.14
N HIS A 84 2.68 0.08 -8.52
CA HIS A 84 2.90 1.28 -7.74
C HIS A 84 3.30 2.46 -8.64
N ARG A 85 3.00 3.68 -8.19
CA ARG A 85 3.40 4.92 -8.85
C ARG A 85 3.65 6.01 -7.80
N ASP A 86 4.76 6.72 -7.94
CA ASP A 86 5.12 7.87 -7.12
C ASP A 86 4.74 9.17 -7.82
N TYR A 87 4.42 10.18 -6.99
CA TYR A 87 4.01 11.52 -7.41
C TYR A 87 4.69 12.56 -6.54
N GLN A 88 5.00 13.72 -7.13
CA GLN A 88 5.66 14.81 -6.44
C GLN A 88 5.07 16.16 -6.88
N LYS A 89 4.83 17.07 -5.90
CA LYS A 89 4.29 18.41 -6.16
C LYS A 89 5.41 19.43 -6.17
N GLY A 90 5.84 19.88 -7.36
CA GLY A 90 6.93 20.83 -7.51
C GLY A 90 8.30 20.17 -7.67
N GLU A 91 9.38 20.91 -7.33
CA GLU A 91 10.76 20.48 -7.47
C GLU A 91 11.52 20.63 -6.14
N GLY A 92 12.41 19.66 -5.83
CA GLY A 92 13.25 19.68 -4.63
C GLY A 92 12.94 18.50 -3.68
N ASP A 93 13.75 18.40 -2.62
CA ASP A 93 13.76 17.23 -1.72
C ASP A 93 12.71 17.29 -0.59
N LYS A 94 12.10 18.44 -0.36
CA LYS A 94 11.14 18.66 0.75
C LYS A 94 9.78 19.13 0.25
N VAL A 95 9.39 18.68 -0.92
CA VAL A 95 8.08 19.01 -1.49
C VAL A 95 7.06 17.93 -1.15
N PRO A 96 5.76 18.23 -1.14
CA PRO A 96 4.74 17.22 -0.94
C PRO A 96 4.87 16.07 -1.94
N SER A 97 4.75 14.85 -1.46
CA SER A 97 4.78 13.64 -2.27
C SER A 97 3.58 12.75 -1.98
N ALA A 98 3.23 11.95 -2.96
CA ALA A 98 2.22 10.91 -2.85
C ALA A 98 2.73 9.61 -3.45
N ALA A 99 2.26 8.48 -2.96
CA ALA A 99 2.47 7.18 -3.57
C ALA A 99 1.14 6.42 -3.61
N ILE A 100 0.87 5.74 -4.71
CA ILE A 100 -0.29 4.85 -4.84
C ILE A 100 0.22 3.46 -5.15
N SER A 101 -0.28 2.47 -4.41
CA SER A 101 -0.02 1.06 -4.66
C SER A 101 -1.34 0.28 -4.74
N ILE A 102 -1.38 -0.73 -5.63
CA ILE A 102 -2.44 -1.73 -5.67
C ILE A 102 -1.77 -3.09 -5.53
N LEU A 103 -2.14 -3.81 -4.47
CA LEU A 103 -1.65 -5.13 -4.14
C LEU A 103 -2.76 -6.16 -4.35
N ASP A 104 -2.56 -7.13 -5.24
CA ASP A 104 -3.42 -8.31 -5.35
C ASP A 104 -2.91 -9.39 -4.41
N SER A 105 -3.71 -9.72 -3.40
CA SER A 105 -3.42 -10.70 -2.36
C SER A 105 -4.40 -11.88 -2.38
N ALA A 106 -5.09 -12.11 -3.49
CA ALA A 106 -6.13 -13.15 -3.61
C ALA A 106 -5.63 -14.56 -3.24
N ALA A 107 -4.36 -14.84 -3.52
CA ALA A 107 -3.73 -16.12 -3.18
C ALA A 107 -3.44 -16.30 -1.67
N ASN A 108 -3.67 -15.26 -0.85
CA ASN A 108 -3.29 -15.25 0.56
C ASN A 108 -4.46 -14.78 1.46
N PRO A 109 -5.56 -15.54 1.56
CA PRO A 109 -6.77 -15.12 2.29
C PRO A 109 -6.52 -14.87 3.79
N ASP A 110 -5.62 -15.61 4.42
CA ASP A 110 -5.25 -15.41 5.83
C ASP A 110 -4.54 -14.08 6.04
N TYR A 111 -3.68 -13.67 5.12
CA TYR A 111 -3.06 -12.36 5.15
C TYR A 111 -4.08 -11.23 5.03
N VAL A 112 -5.05 -11.38 4.12
CA VAL A 112 -6.17 -10.43 3.96
C VAL A 112 -6.98 -10.33 5.25
N ALA A 113 -7.34 -11.47 5.85
CA ALA A 113 -8.13 -11.51 7.09
C ALA A 113 -7.38 -10.86 8.26
N ALA A 114 -6.11 -11.20 8.46
CA ALA A 114 -5.29 -10.65 9.53
C ALA A 114 -5.09 -9.13 9.40
N THR A 115 -4.83 -8.64 8.19
CA THR A 115 -4.63 -7.22 7.92
C THR A 115 -5.91 -6.42 8.17
N THR A 116 -7.05 -6.88 7.65
CA THR A 116 -8.32 -6.16 7.81
C THR A 116 -8.90 -6.24 9.21
N ALA A 117 -8.58 -7.28 10.00
CA ALA A 117 -8.97 -7.35 11.41
C ALA A 117 -8.39 -6.20 12.24
N ALA A 118 -7.17 -5.78 11.94
CA ALA A 118 -6.51 -4.66 12.61
C ALA A 118 -7.20 -3.30 12.34
N TRP A 119 -8.01 -3.18 11.28
CA TRP A 119 -8.67 -1.93 10.91
C TRP A 119 -9.88 -1.58 11.79
N SER A 120 -10.28 -2.43 12.72
CA SER A 120 -11.30 -2.10 13.73
C SER A 120 -10.80 -1.15 14.81
N PHE A 121 -9.49 -0.96 14.93
CA PHE A 121 -8.87 -0.12 15.93
C PHE A 121 -9.01 1.37 15.59
N LYS A 122 -9.29 2.20 16.62
CA LYS A 122 -9.31 3.65 16.52
C LYS A 122 -8.40 4.25 17.58
N SER A 123 -7.55 5.18 17.18
CA SER A 123 -6.70 5.97 18.06
C SER A 123 -6.82 7.45 17.72
N ASP A 124 -6.71 8.30 18.74
CA ASP A 124 -6.64 9.75 18.60
C ASP A 124 -5.72 10.29 19.69
N THR A 125 -4.59 10.86 19.31
CA THR A 125 -3.52 11.31 20.20
C THR A 125 -3.00 12.67 19.78
N ILE A 126 -2.11 13.25 20.59
CA ILE A 126 -1.39 14.50 20.22
C ILE A 126 -0.40 14.30 19.06
N GLU A 127 -0.06 13.06 18.72
CA GLU A 127 0.87 12.70 17.66
C GLU A 127 0.16 12.42 16.33
N GLY A 128 -1.17 12.18 16.36
CA GLY A 128 -1.96 11.87 15.19
C GLY A 128 -3.18 11.01 15.50
N TYR A 129 -3.77 10.47 14.44
CA TYR A 129 -4.93 9.60 14.57
C TYR A 129 -4.87 8.39 13.65
N SER A 130 -5.65 7.37 13.99
CA SER A 130 -5.98 6.27 13.10
C SER A 130 -7.43 5.86 13.29
N LYS A 131 -8.11 5.47 12.21
CA LYS A 131 -9.54 5.14 12.25
C LYS A 131 -9.97 4.26 11.09
N PRO A 132 -11.00 3.40 11.31
CA PRO A 132 -11.70 2.75 10.20
C PRO A 132 -12.42 3.79 9.35
N VAL A 133 -12.46 3.54 8.03
CA VAL A 133 -13.20 4.34 7.05
C VAL A 133 -13.93 3.43 6.07
N THR A 134 -14.88 4.01 5.31
CA THR A 134 -15.54 3.32 4.20
C THR A 134 -15.47 4.19 2.97
N ILE A 135 -14.93 3.66 1.89
CA ILE A 135 -14.75 4.38 0.61
C ILE A 135 -15.54 3.63 -0.46
N ASP A 136 -16.58 4.27 -1.00
CA ASP A 136 -17.47 3.67 -2.01
C ASP A 136 -17.97 2.26 -1.64
N GLY A 137 -18.33 2.07 -0.35
CA GLY A 137 -18.77 0.78 0.18
C GLY A 137 -17.66 -0.23 0.50
N ASN A 138 -16.40 0.10 0.21
CA ASN A 138 -15.25 -0.74 0.54
C ASN A 138 -14.70 -0.38 1.93
N PRO A 139 -14.38 -1.38 2.78
CA PRO A 139 -13.76 -1.10 4.07
C PRO A 139 -12.34 -0.59 3.89
N GLY A 140 -11.92 0.30 4.76
CA GLY A 140 -10.60 0.88 4.74
C GLY A 140 -10.13 1.34 6.11
N PHE A 141 -8.94 1.86 6.13
CA PHE A 141 -8.28 2.37 7.33
C PHE A 141 -7.46 3.61 6.96
N GLU A 142 -7.63 4.67 7.74
CA GLU A 142 -6.92 5.94 7.57
C GLU A 142 -6.08 6.22 8.80
N ALA A 143 -4.83 6.61 8.59
CA ALA A 143 -3.94 7.06 9.63
C ALA A 143 -3.26 8.38 9.23
N TYR A 144 -2.96 9.21 10.23
CA TYR A 144 -2.24 10.46 10.06
C TYR A 144 -1.26 10.67 11.23
N GLU A 145 -0.03 10.99 10.90
CA GLU A 145 1.02 11.39 11.82
C GLU A 145 1.32 12.88 11.62
N ILE A 146 1.25 13.67 12.70
CA ILE A 146 1.48 15.12 12.68
C ILE A 146 2.93 15.43 12.38
N GLU A 147 3.87 14.70 13.00
CA GLU A 147 5.29 14.79 12.69
C GLU A 147 5.53 14.26 11.27
N GLY A 148 6.15 15.08 10.41
CA GLY A 148 6.35 14.73 9.00
C GLY A 148 5.11 14.88 8.12
N LYS A 149 3.93 15.16 8.67
CA LYS A 149 2.66 15.25 7.94
C LYS A 149 2.45 14.04 7.03
N HIS A 150 2.59 12.86 7.63
CA HIS A 150 2.44 11.60 6.91
C HIS A 150 1.02 11.08 7.07
N SER A 151 0.35 10.82 5.95
CA SER A 151 -1.01 10.27 5.90
C SER A 151 -1.03 8.98 5.11
N THR A 152 -1.76 8.00 5.57
CA THR A 152 -1.95 6.72 4.86
C THR A 152 -3.43 6.37 4.81
N LEU A 153 -3.88 5.93 3.65
CA LEU A 153 -5.20 5.36 3.44
C LEU A 153 -5.05 3.96 2.83
N TRP A 154 -5.68 2.98 3.46
CA TRP A 154 -5.85 1.63 2.95
C TRP A 154 -7.30 1.38 2.61
N VAL A 155 -7.57 0.76 1.46
CA VAL A 155 -8.92 0.35 1.05
C VAL A 155 -8.86 -1.08 0.54
N MET A 156 -9.75 -1.96 1.04
CA MET A 156 -9.90 -3.33 0.58
C MET A 156 -10.99 -3.42 -0.47
N VAL A 157 -10.64 -3.73 -1.70
CA VAL A 157 -11.55 -3.83 -2.83
C VAL A 157 -11.79 -5.31 -3.17
N ALA A 158 -13.06 -5.70 -3.29
CA ALA A 158 -13.51 -7.05 -3.65
C ALA A 158 -12.92 -8.17 -2.77
N LYS A 159 -12.53 -7.88 -1.51
CA LYS A 159 -11.84 -8.81 -0.59
C LYS A 159 -10.56 -9.41 -1.20
N ARG A 160 -9.92 -8.68 -2.08
CA ARG A 160 -8.79 -9.15 -2.88
C ARG A 160 -7.69 -8.12 -2.99
N TYR A 161 -8.04 -6.89 -3.35
CA TYR A 161 -7.08 -5.84 -3.63
C TYR A 161 -6.93 -4.88 -2.47
N PHE A 162 -5.71 -4.69 -2.01
CA PHE A 162 -5.38 -3.55 -1.15
C PHE A 162 -4.97 -2.38 -2.02
N VAL A 163 -5.70 -1.28 -1.94
CA VAL A 163 -5.28 0.01 -2.47
C VAL A 163 -4.69 0.80 -1.33
N GLN A 164 -3.44 1.21 -1.46
CA GLN A 164 -2.76 2.06 -0.49
C GLN A 164 -2.47 3.41 -1.13
N ILE A 165 -2.72 4.47 -0.38
CA ILE A 165 -2.31 5.83 -0.72
C ILE A 165 -1.53 6.38 0.45
N GLU A 166 -0.33 6.87 0.18
CA GLU A 166 0.51 7.56 1.14
C GLU A 166 0.70 9.01 0.69
N LEU A 167 0.58 9.95 1.62
CA LEU A 167 0.88 11.36 1.40
C LEU A 167 1.92 11.81 2.40
N GLN A 168 2.90 12.58 1.96
CA GLN A 168 3.86 13.20 2.83
C GLN A 168 3.94 14.71 2.55
N GLY A 169 3.94 15.52 3.62
CA GLY A 169 4.03 16.97 3.52
C GLY A 169 2.75 17.66 3.02
N ALA A 170 1.62 16.92 2.89
CA ALA A 170 0.34 17.42 2.42
C ALA A 170 -0.73 17.38 3.53
N ASP A 171 -1.88 18.02 3.29
CA ASP A 171 -3.04 17.93 4.20
C ASP A 171 -3.65 16.51 4.12
N PRO A 172 -3.95 15.84 5.24
CA PRO A 172 -4.56 14.51 5.23
C PRO A 172 -5.91 14.48 4.49
N LYS A 173 -6.62 15.59 4.37
CA LYS A 173 -7.84 15.69 3.57
C LYS A 173 -7.63 15.40 2.09
N GLU A 174 -6.43 15.62 1.57
CA GLU A 174 -6.09 15.31 0.19
C GLU A 174 -6.14 13.81 -0.12
N LEU A 175 -6.08 12.92 0.90
CA LEU A 175 -6.29 11.47 0.71
C LEU A 175 -7.61 11.17 -0.03
N GLN A 176 -8.67 11.93 0.27
CA GLN A 176 -9.99 11.75 -0.35
C GLN A 176 -9.97 12.14 -1.85
N ASP A 177 -9.15 13.12 -2.22
CA ASP A 177 -9.02 13.51 -3.63
C ASP A 177 -8.13 12.55 -4.41
N TRP A 178 -7.15 11.94 -3.74
CA TRP A 178 -6.32 10.91 -4.33
C TRP A 178 -7.07 9.60 -4.57
N ILE A 179 -7.86 9.11 -3.60
CA ILE A 179 -8.59 7.84 -3.77
C ILE A 179 -9.65 7.93 -4.87
N LYS A 180 -10.30 9.08 -5.06
CA LYS A 180 -11.25 9.30 -6.17
C LYS A 180 -10.64 9.16 -7.57
N ARG A 181 -9.30 9.22 -7.68
CA ARG A 181 -8.60 9.05 -8.95
C ARG A 181 -8.38 7.59 -9.31
N VAL A 182 -8.48 6.69 -8.35
CA VAL A 182 -8.39 5.24 -8.56
C VAL A 182 -9.78 4.70 -8.88
N ASP A 183 -9.93 4.05 -10.03
CA ASP A 183 -11.20 3.43 -10.42
C ASP A 183 -11.40 2.11 -9.64
N LEU A 184 -11.95 2.23 -8.41
CA LEU A 184 -12.20 1.08 -7.53
C LEU A 184 -13.23 0.11 -8.13
N LYS A 185 -14.17 0.59 -8.95
CA LYS A 185 -15.18 -0.26 -9.60
C LYS A 185 -14.53 -1.13 -10.67
N LYS A 186 -13.74 -0.51 -11.55
CA LYS A 186 -12.98 -1.25 -12.56
C LYS A 186 -12.01 -2.24 -11.92
N LEU A 187 -11.34 -1.85 -10.82
CA LEU A 187 -10.45 -2.75 -10.07
C LEU A 187 -11.22 -3.98 -9.56
N ALA A 188 -12.42 -3.81 -9.02
CA ALA A 188 -13.23 -4.91 -8.51
C ALA A 188 -13.66 -5.93 -9.60
N GLU A 189 -13.68 -5.53 -10.87
CA GLU A 189 -14.07 -6.38 -12.01
C GLU A 189 -12.89 -7.22 -12.55
N ILE A 190 -11.65 -6.85 -12.23
CA ILE A 190 -10.46 -7.56 -12.72
C ILE A 190 -10.34 -8.93 -12.04
N LYS A 191 -10.17 -9.95 -12.85
CA LYS A 191 -10.00 -11.35 -12.43
C LYS A 191 -8.73 -11.95 -13.04
N SER A 192 -8.18 -12.96 -12.36
CA SER A 192 -7.07 -13.78 -12.86
C SER A 192 -7.47 -14.61 -14.07
#